data_9b88454c8273d295ec6c64f3e148c97b
#
_entry.id   9b88454c8273d295ec6c64f3e148c97b
#
_cell.length_a   1.000
_cell.length_b   1.000
_cell.length_c   1.000
_cell.angle_alpha   90.00
_cell.angle_beta   90.00
_cell.angle_gamma   90.00
#
_symmetry.space_group_name_H-M   'P 1'
#
loop_
_entity.id
_entity.type
_entity.pdbx_description
1 polymer ?
#
loop_
_entity_poly.entity_id
_entity_poly.type
_entity_poly.pdbx_seq_one_letter_code
_entity_poly.pdbx_strand_id
1 'polypeptide(L)'
;MRVSKYIADFLYRKGVTDVFGIPGGVILDLMYAFDAHYGIDAHLSYHEQCAGFAALGYAQMKDTIGVAYATKGPGFTNLLTAIADAYYDSLPVVFITAHTAKELPEGCRLVADQDMDTCHIVSNITKYAKRIDSLDEIASVLSCACDIALSGRKGPVFLDIASNLLKQEIEYETISTYEGVEKQEIESLINEIRESLNDAKHPVLLIGDGINQMFLQKEFNIFAEKAGIPVISSRYSHNIVNNSNIYYGYVGSHGIRYTNFILSKADVVLSLGNRLNFPSKSESYGKITKNAKFLRFDIDEGELRKHSGMNEGHIVNIKDFIIGLSTVSCDFGNHTEWKTTCDTIRKELWDSDVNGVVISIGSLLGSLEGEYTIVSDVGNNEFWVSRACVYEKNNHRTLYSKSFGALGNALGKAIGAYYATKTPVIVFVGDQGLQMNIQELQFISQHNLPIAIVLINNHSSGMIKDREKASGYNYSLHTTIDSGYGFPNFSKVADAYGIDYYTFNDDLKMQIISKPLFIEMKISDSIALTPSLPRGRDCQDMEPRIDNVLYNKLNCL
;
A
#
# COMPACT_ATOMS: atom_id res chain seq x y z
N MET A 1 -34.89 -2.45 -15.95
CA MET A 1 -34.51 -1.42 -14.91
C MET A 1 -33.62 -0.37 -15.54
N ARG A 2 -33.46 0.82 -14.94
CA ARG A 2 -32.51 1.83 -15.48
C ARG A 2 -31.06 1.33 -15.39
N VAL A 3 -30.25 1.68 -16.40
CA VAL A 3 -28.81 1.32 -16.43
C VAL A 3 -28.08 1.76 -15.16
N SER A 4 -28.33 2.97 -14.64
CA SER A 4 -27.73 3.43 -13.39
C SER A 4 -28.03 2.51 -12.21
N LYS A 5 -29.25 1.99 -12.08
CA LYS A 5 -29.65 1.02 -11.05
C LYS A 5 -29.06 -0.35 -11.29
N TYR A 6 -28.93 -0.75 -12.55
CA TYR A 6 -28.26 -2.00 -12.93
C TYR A 6 -26.78 -1.99 -12.50
N ILE A 7 -26.09 -0.88 -12.73
CA ILE A 7 -24.68 -0.69 -12.31
C ILE A 7 -24.56 -0.83 -10.79
N ALA A 8 -25.45 -0.16 -10.03
CA ALA A 8 -25.43 -0.24 -8.57
C ALA A 8 -25.67 -1.67 -8.07
N ASP A 9 -26.70 -2.35 -8.57
CA ASP A 9 -27.02 -3.74 -8.21
C ASP A 9 -25.88 -4.70 -8.59
N PHE A 10 -25.26 -4.51 -9.77
CA PHE A 10 -24.14 -5.31 -10.23
C PHE A 10 -22.93 -5.17 -9.30
N LEU A 11 -22.53 -3.94 -8.92
CA LEU A 11 -21.42 -3.68 -8.01
C LEU A 11 -21.70 -4.26 -6.62
N TYR A 12 -22.92 -4.10 -6.11
CA TYR A 12 -23.33 -4.71 -4.85
C TYR A 12 -23.17 -6.24 -4.85
N ARG A 13 -23.58 -6.91 -5.92
CA ARG A 13 -23.39 -8.37 -6.07
C ARG A 13 -21.93 -8.81 -6.14
N LYS A 14 -21.03 -7.91 -6.59
CA LYS A 14 -19.58 -8.12 -6.53
C LYS A 14 -19.00 -7.82 -5.13
N GLY A 15 -19.84 -7.49 -4.14
CA GLY A 15 -19.45 -7.27 -2.74
C GLY A 15 -19.09 -5.82 -2.39
N VAL A 16 -19.39 -4.87 -3.28
CA VAL A 16 -19.21 -3.43 -3.01
C VAL A 16 -20.37 -2.93 -2.16
N THR A 17 -20.08 -2.39 -1.00
CA THR A 17 -21.06 -1.79 -0.09
C THR A 17 -20.88 -0.29 0.08
N ASP A 18 -19.75 0.26 -0.33
CA ASP A 18 -19.41 1.66 -0.16
C ASP A 18 -18.74 2.20 -1.44
N VAL A 19 -19.17 3.35 -1.91
CA VAL A 19 -18.63 4.03 -3.09
C VAL A 19 -18.29 5.48 -2.77
N PHE A 20 -17.27 6.04 -3.41
CA PHE A 20 -16.72 7.34 -3.07
C PHE A 20 -16.74 8.27 -4.29
N GLY A 21 -17.12 9.52 -4.13
CA GLY A 21 -17.14 10.45 -5.25
C GLY A 21 -17.59 11.86 -4.90
N ILE A 22 -17.72 12.68 -5.96
CA ILE A 22 -18.19 14.06 -5.87
C ILE A 22 -19.38 14.25 -6.82
N PRO A 23 -20.40 15.03 -6.42
CA PRO A 23 -21.52 15.36 -7.28
C PRO A 23 -21.10 16.06 -8.58
N GLY A 24 -21.72 15.65 -9.69
CA GLY A 24 -21.49 16.27 -11.00
C GLY A 24 -22.65 16.03 -11.96
N GLY A 25 -22.90 16.98 -12.86
CA GLY A 25 -24.10 17.00 -13.69
C GLY A 25 -24.31 15.73 -14.55
N VAL A 26 -23.24 15.19 -15.12
CA VAL A 26 -23.32 14.02 -16.03
C VAL A 26 -23.38 12.68 -15.31
N ILE A 27 -23.02 12.65 -14.00
CA ILE A 27 -22.98 11.43 -13.17
C ILE A 27 -24.17 11.32 -12.21
N LEU A 28 -25.11 12.31 -12.20
CA LEU A 28 -26.21 12.38 -11.25
C LEU A 28 -27.07 11.12 -11.19
N ASP A 29 -27.46 10.56 -12.33
CA ASP A 29 -28.33 9.38 -12.36
C ASP A 29 -27.66 8.18 -11.68
N LEU A 30 -26.33 8.03 -11.79
CA LEU A 30 -25.58 6.98 -11.10
C LEU A 30 -25.48 7.26 -9.60
N MET A 31 -25.24 8.50 -9.20
CA MET A 31 -25.20 8.89 -7.79
C MET A 31 -26.52 8.60 -7.07
N TYR A 32 -27.64 9.02 -7.67
CA TYR A 32 -28.98 8.72 -7.14
C TYR A 32 -29.28 7.22 -7.13
N ALA A 33 -28.72 6.46 -8.07
CA ALA A 33 -28.88 5.02 -8.06
C ALA A 33 -28.11 4.34 -6.92
N PHE A 34 -26.91 4.83 -6.60
CA PHE A 34 -26.14 4.38 -5.43
C PHE A 34 -26.86 4.73 -4.13
N ASP A 35 -27.27 5.98 -3.95
CA ASP A 35 -27.98 6.45 -2.75
C ASP A 35 -29.31 5.70 -2.51
N ALA A 36 -30.02 5.40 -3.59
CA ALA A 36 -31.29 4.66 -3.51
C ALA A 36 -31.13 3.14 -3.36
N HIS A 37 -29.91 2.61 -3.44
CA HIS A 37 -29.66 1.18 -3.34
C HIS A 37 -29.56 0.74 -1.88
N TYR A 38 -30.34 -0.26 -1.46
CA TYR A 38 -30.45 -0.69 -0.07
C TYR A 38 -29.15 -1.24 0.55
N GLY A 39 -28.14 -1.58 -0.23
CA GLY A 39 -26.89 -2.20 0.22
C GLY A 39 -25.63 -1.43 -0.20
N ILE A 40 -25.75 -0.21 -0.73
CA ILE A 40 -24.62 0.63 -1.07
C ILE A 40 -24.77 1.99 -0.37
N ASP A 41 -23.74 2.40 0.34
CA ASP A 41 -23.57 3.75 0.87
C ASP A 41 -22.69 4.58 -0.06
N ALA A 42 -23.19 5.74 -0.51
CA ALA A 42 -22.46 6.67 -1.35
C ALA A 42 -21.86 7.80 -0.51
N HIS A 43 -20.53 7.91 -0.50
CA HIS A 43 -19.79 8.85 0.33
C HIS A 43 -19.30 10.06 -0.47
N LEU A 44 -19.64 11.26 0.01
CA LEU A 44 -19.17 12.53 -0.54
C LEU A 44 -17.72 12.78 -0.08
N SER A 45 -16.78 12.89 -1.02
CA SER A 45 -15.45 13.48 -0.76
C SER A 45 -15.44 14.96 -1.13
N TYR A 46 -14.48 15.72 -0.59
CA TYR A 46 -14.32 17.13 -0.90
C TYR A 46 -13.30 17.39 -2.02
N HIS A 47 -12.63 16.34 -2.49
CA HIS A 47 -11.79 16.34 -3.68
C HIS A 47 -11.79 14.95 -4.33
N GLU A 48 -11.88 14.86 -5.66
CA GLU A 48 -11.96 13.58 -6.38
C GLU A 48 -10.71 12.72 -6.17
N GLN A 49 -9.54 13.33 -6.03
CA GLN A 49 -8.33 12.61 -5.69
C GLN A 49 -8.51 11.82 -4.39
N CYS A 50 -9.15 12.42 -3.40
CA CYS A 50 -9.41 11.76 -2.12
C CYS A 50 -10.48 10.70 -2.23
N ALA A 51 -11.53 10.91 -3.05
CA ALA A 51 -12.50 9.87 -3.39
C ALA A 51 -11.80 8.64 -3.97
N GLY A 52 -10.87 8.86 -4.90
CA GLY A 52 -10.02 7.80 -5.43
C GLY A 52 -9.21 7.10 -4.35
N PHE A 53 -8.50 7.85 -3.49
CA PHE A 53 -7.73 7.25 -2.39
C PHE A 53 -8.61 6.50 -1.38
N ALA A 54 -9.85 6.94 -1.15
CA ALA A 54 -10.79 6.20 -0.32
C ALA A 54 -11.16 4.84 -0.95
N ALA A 55 -11.42 4.81 -2.25
CA ALA A 55 -11.63 3.55 -2.98
C ALA A 55 -10.40 2.62 -2.90
N LEU A 56 -9.17 3.18 -2.93
CA LEU A 56 -7.93 2.41 -2.73
C LEU A 56 -7.85 1.84 -1.32
N GLY A 57 -8.11 2.65 -0.29
CA GLY A 57 -8.12 2.21 1.11
C GLY A 57 -9.15 1.10 1.35
N TYR A 58 -10.33 1.24 0.76
CA TYR A 58 -11.38 0.22 0.81
C TYR A 58 -10.91 -1.11 0.19
N ALA A 59 -10.35 -1.09 -1.02
CA ALA A 59 -9.86 -2.28 -1.71
C ALA A 59 -8.65 -2.93 -1.00
N GLN A 60 -7.87 -2.18 -0.22
CA GLN A 60 -6.77 -2.74 0.58
C GLN A 60 -7.24 -3.48 1.83
N MET A 61 -8.45 -3.19 2.31
CA MET A 61 -9.00 -3.76 3.54
C MET A 61 -10.07 -4.82 3.31
N LYS A 62 -10.63 -4.92 2.11
CA LYS A 62 -11.71 -5.84 1.77
C LYS A 62 -11.37 -6.61 0.49
N ASP A 63 -11.56 -7.94 0.49
CA ASP A 63 -11.29 -8.78 -0.70
C ASP A 63 -12.37 -8.58 -1.78
N THR A 64 -12.46 -7.36 -2.27
CA THR A 64 -13.36 -6.94 -3.36
C THR A 64 -12.78 -5.73 -4.08
N ILE A 65 -13.50 -5.19 -5.05
CA ILE A 65 -13.15 -3.97 -5.76
C ILE A 65 -13.52 -2.72 -4.96
N GLY A 66 -12.65 -1.70 -5.01
CA GLY A 66 -13.01 -0.34 -4.61
C GLY A 66 -13.72 0.38 -5.76
N VAL A 67 -14.57 1.35 -5.46
CA VAL A 67 -15.26 2.13 -6.49
C VAL A 67 -15.15 3.62 -6.20
N ALA A 68 -14.63 4.37 -7.18
CA ALA A 68 -14.67 5.82 -7.16
C ALA A 68 -15.35 6.35 -8.43
N TYR A 69 -16.12 7.42 -8.27
CA TYR A 69 -16.80 8.06 -9.39
C TYR A 69 -16.58 9.57 -9.40
N ALA A 70 -16.56 10.17 -10.59
CA ALA A 70 -16.43 11.60 -10.76
C ALA A 70 -17.14 12.09 -12.03
N THR A 71 -17.37 13.40 -12.11
CA THR A 71 -17.81 14.02 -13.36
C THR A 71 -16.68 14.04 -14.38
N LYS A 72 -17.01 14.34 -15.63
CA LYS A 72 -16.05 14.54 -16.73
C LYS A 72 -15.12 15.75 -16.51
N GLY A 73 -14.12 15.88 -17.36
CA GLY A 73 -13.19 17.01 -17.37
C GLY A 73 -12.38 17.12 -16.07
N PRO A 74 -12.53 18.22 -15.30
CA PRO A 74 -11.73 18.43 -14.09
C PRO A 74 -11.97 17.36 -13.02
N GLY A 75 -13.18 16.82 -12.89
CA GLY A 75 -13.44 15.70 -11.97
C GLY A 75 -12.63 14.46 -12.34
N PHE A 76 -12.59 14.11 -13.61
CA PHE A 76 -11.73 13.04 -14.11
C PHE A 76 -10.25 13.32 -13.89
N THR A 77 -9.76 14.52 -14.24
CA THR A 77 -8.33 14.82 -14.11
C THR A 77 -7.85 14.81 -12.67
N ASN A 78 -8.72 15.15 -11.72
CA ASN A 78 -8.41 15.05 -10.29
C ASN A 78 -8.29 13.59 -9.80
N LEU A 79 -8.91 12.61 -10.48
CA LEU A 79 -8.74 11.18 -10.16
C LEU A 79 -7.40 10.59 -10.62
N LEU A 80 -6.68 11.21 -11.56
CA LEU A 80 -5.52 10.62 -12.23
C LEU A 80 -4.44 10.12 -11.26
N THR A 81 -4.15 10.88 -10.21
CA THR A 81 -3.17 10.48 -9.20
C THR A 81 -3.58 9.18 -8.50
N ALA A 82 -4.85 9.06 -8.13
CA ALA A 82 -5.36 7.86 -7.47
C ALA A 82 -5.43 6.66 -8.43
N ILE A 83 -5.77 6.87 -9.71
CA ILE A 83 -5.73 5.82 -10.75
C ILE A 83 -4.30 5.28 -10.90
N ALA A 84 -3.31 6.17 -10.99
CA ALA A 84 -1.91 5.79 -11.08
C ALA A 84 -1.44 5.05 -9.81
N ASP A 85 -1.78 5.55 -8.62
CA ASP A 85 -1.45 4.88 -7.34
C ASP A 85 -2.04 3.46 -7.29
N ALA A 86 -3.31 3.29 -7.71
CA ALA A 86 -3.94 1.98 -7.80
C ALA A 86 -3.20 1.03 -8.77
N TYR A 87 -2.74 1.52 -9.92
CA TYR A 87 -2.04 0.72 -10.92
C TYR A 87 -0.69 0.22 -10.41
N TYR A 88 0.13 1.14 -9.90
CA TYR A 88 1.46 0.79 -9.40
C TYR A 88 1.42 -0.03 -8.11
N ASP A 89 0.39 0.15 -7.29
CA ASP A 89 0.18 -0.61 -6.07
C ASP A 89 -0.67 -1.87 -6.27
N SER A 90 -1.11 -2.13 -7.51
CA SER A 90 -1.85 -3.35 -7.90
C SER A 90 -3.17 -3.50 -7.13
N LEU A 91 -3.95 -2.42 -7.03
CA LEU A 91 -5.21 -2.39 -6.30
C LEU A 91 -6.41 -2.48 -7.24
N PRO A 92 -7.36 -3.39 -6.99
CA PRO A 92 -8.55 -3.58 -7.84
C PRO A 92 -9.56 -2.46 -7.57
N VAL A 93 -9.55 -1.44 -8.39
CA VAL A 93 -10.47 -0.30 -8.27
C VAL A 93 -11.15 -0.04 -9.61
N VAL A 94 -12.46 0.15 -9.58
CA VAL A 94 -13.26 0.59 -10.72
C VAL A 94 -13.47 2.09 -10.59
N PHE A 95 -12.90 2.85 -11.53
CA PHE A 95 -13.12 4.28 -11.65
C PHE A 95 -14.18 4.53 -12.71
N ILE A 96 -15.21 5.31 -12.37
CA ILE A 96 -16.35 5.57 -13.24
C ILE A 96 -16.48 7.07 -13.48
N THR A 97 -16.51 7.45 -14.76
CA THR A 97 -16.92 8.80 -15.19
C THR A 97 -18.07 8.72 -16.19
N ALA A 98 -18.63 9.85 -16.55
CA ALA A 98 -19.61 9.91 -17.63
C ALA A 98 -19.28 11.05 -18.59
N HIS A 99 -19.61 10.87 -19.86
CA HIS A 99 -19.42 11.86 -20.92
C HIS A 99 -20.75 12.20 -21.61
N THR A 100 -20.75 13.28 -22.41
CA THR A 100 -21.96 13.73 -23.12
C THR A 100 -21.87 13.58 -24.64
N ALA A 101 -20.69 13.70 -25.23
CA ALA A 101 -20.50 13.59 -26.67
C ALA A 101 -20.40 12.11 -27.11
N LYS A 102 -21.03 11.79 -28.24
CA LYS A 102 -20.95 10.43 -28.81
C LYS A 102 -19.60 10.16 -29.50
N GLU A 103 -19.03 11.16 -30.14
CA GLU A 103 -17.78 11.04 -30.87
C GLU A 103 -16.87 12.22 -30.57
N LEU A 104 -15.57 11.97 -30.55
CA LEU A 104 -14.53 13.01 -30.52
C LEU A 104 -13.99 13.13 -31.94
N PRO A 105 -14.43 14.15 -32.74
CA PRO A 105 -13.93 14.30 -34.09
C PRO A 105 -12.43 14.54 -34.10
N GLU A 106 -11.75 13.96 -35.10
CA GLU A 106 -10.30 14.10 -35.25
C GLU A 106 -9.90 15.58 -35.33
N GLY A 107 -8.89 15.98 -34.56
CA GLY A 107 -8.39 17.35 -34.52
C GLY A 107 -9.18 18.33 -33.68
N CYS A 108 -10.33 17.96 -33.12
CA CYS A 108 -11.09 18.82 -32.21
C CYS A 108 -10.59 18.69 -30.77
N ARG A 109 -10.35 19.81 -30.07
CA ARG A 109 -10.01 19.82 -28.65
C ARG A 109 -11.22 19.60 -27.75
N LEU A 110 -12.40 20.07 -28.20
CA LEU A 110 -13.62 20.09 -27.41
C LEU A 110 -14.80 19.80 -28.32
N VAL A 111 -15.65 18.85 -27.95
CA VAL A 111 -16.91 18.53 -28.65
C VAL A 111 -18.11 19.00 -27.83
N ALA A 112 -18.04 18.83 -26.53
CA ALA A 112 -18.97 19.39 -25.55
C ALA A 112 -18.16 19.86 -24.32
N ASP A 113 -18.80 20.68 -23.48
CA ASP A 113 -18.15 21.21 -22.29
C ASP A 113 -17.55 20.12 -21.46
N GLN A 114 -16.24 20.25 -21.13
CA GLN A 114 -15.46 19.33 -20.29
C GLN A 114 -15.27 17.90 -20.85
N ASP A 115 -15.72 17.58 -22.06
CA ASP A 115 -15.45 16.26 -22.66
C ASP A 115 -13.98 16.16 -23.12
N MET A 116 -13.40 14.99 -22.94
CA MET A 116 -12.04 14.68 -23.36
C MET A 116 -11.89 13.16 -23.57
N ASP A 117 -10.82 12.75 -24.25
CA ASP A 117 -10.50 11.33 -24.44
C ASP A 117 -9.88 10.72 -23.16
N THR A 118 -10.74 10.50 -22.18
CA THR A 118 -10.38 10.00 -20.86
C THR A 118 -9.73 8.62 -20.91
N CYS A 119 -10.28 7.72 -21.73
CA CYS A 119 -9.77 6.36 -21.84
C CYS A 119 -8.35 6.29 -22.42
N HIS A 120 -8.05 7.13 -23.41
CA HIS A 120 -6.70 7.23 -23.95
C HIS A 120 -5.70 7.76 -22.92
N ILE A 121 -6.09 8.76 -22.13
CA ILE A 121 -5.25 9.35 -21.09
C ILE A 121 -4.86 8.31 -20.04
N VAL A 122 -5.78 7.44 -19.62
CA VAL A 122 -5.50 6.43 -18.58
C VAL A 122 -5.01 5.09 -19.10
N SER A 123 -4.88 4.91 -20.41
CA SER A 123 -4.55 3.60 -21.03
C SER A 123 -3.28 2.95 -20.47
N ASN A 124 -2.27 3.75 -20.07
CA ASN A 124 -0.99 3.26 -19.54
C ASN A 124 -0.98 3.07 -18.01
N ILE A 125 -2.03 3.48 -17.31
CA ILE A 125 -2.16 3.41 -15.86
C ILE A 125 -3.42 2.68 -15.40
N THR A 126 -4.00 1.86 -16.29
CA THR A 126 -5.12 0.97 -16.01
C THR A 126 -4.90 -0.39 -16.68
N LYS A 127 -5.53 -1.43 -16.15
CA LYS A 127 -5.57 -2.75 -16.81
C LYS A 127 -6.58 -2.79 -17.95
N TYR A 128 -7.61 -1.96 -17.85
CA TYR A 128 -8.67 -1.84 -18.85
C TYR A 128 -9.27 -0.45 -18.77
N ALA A 129 -9.46 0.19 -19.91
CA ALA A 129 -10.16 1.45 -20.03
C ALA A 129 -11.15 1.37 -21.19
N LYS A 130 -12.41 1.68 -20.93
CA LYS A 130 -13.47 1.56 -21.94
C LYS A 130 -14.42 2.74 -21.88
N ARG A 131 -14.61 3.38 -23.04
CA ARG A 131 -15.68 4.30 -23.31
C ARG A 131 -16.92 3.50 -23.75
N ILE A 132 -18.07 3.75 -23.15
CA ILE A 132 -19.32 3.00 -23.39
C ILE A 132 -20.35 3.95 -24.01
N ASP A 133 -20.64 3.73 -25.28
CA ASP A 133 -21.57 4.52 -26.08
C ASP A 133 -22.84 3.75 -26.50
N SER A 134 -22.89 2.42 -26.25
CA SER A 134 -24.02 1.56 -26.58
C SER A 134 -24.62 0.86 -25.36
N LEU A 135 -25.94 0.72 -25.33
CA LEU A 135 -26.66 0.02 -24.28
C LEU A 135 -26.27 -1.46 -24.19
N ASP A 136 -26.05 -2.08 -25.35
CA ASP A 136 -25.74 -3.53 -25.47
C ASP A 136 -24.37 -3.89 -24.86
N GLU A 137 -23.47 -2.91 -24.68
CA GLU A 137 -22.16 -3.13 -24.10
C GLU A 137 -22.16 -3.09 -22.55
N ILE A 138 -23.17 -2.47 -21.92
CA ILE A 138 -23.14 -2.18 -20.47
C ILE A 138 -22.86 -3.42 -19.64
N ALA A 139 -23.63 -4.48 -19.81
CA ALA A 139 -23.54 -5.68 -18.98
C ALA A 139 -22.19 -6.40 -19.16
N SER A 140 -21.80 -6.62 -20.43
CA SER A 140 -20.57 -7.32 -20.78
C SER A 140 -19.32 -6.54 -20.33
N VAL A 141 -19.30 -5.22 -20.53
CA VAL A 141 -18.17 -4.37 -20.14
C VAL A 141 -18.02 -4.28 -18.62
N LEU A 142 -19.12 -4.16 -17.87
CA LEU A 142 -19.05 -4.18 -16.39
C LEU A 142 -18.48 -5.49 -15.85
N SER A 143 -18.95 -6.63 -16.38
CA SER A 143 -18.43 -7.93 -15.96
C SER A 143 -16.95 -8.07 -16.29
N CYS A 144 -16.58 -7.78 -17.53
CA CYS A 144 -15.20 -7.84 -18.01
C CYS A 144 -14.27 -6.93 -17.18
N ALA A 145 -14.68 -5.69 -16.89
CA ALA A 145 -13.91 -4.74 -16.12
C ALA A 145 -13.64 -5.25 -14.69
N CYS A 146 -14.67 -5.75 -13.99
CA CYS A 146 -14.50 -6.27 -12.64
C CYS A 146 -13.62 -7.53 -12.61
N ASP A 147 -13.79 -8.42 -13.56
CA ASP A 147 -12.99 -9.65 -13.66
C ASP A 147 -11.53 -9.32 -14.00
N ILE A 148 -11.27 -8.37 -14.89
CA ILE A 148 -9.92 -7.88 -15.20
C ILE A 148 -9.28 -7.22 -13.95
N ALA A 149 -10.02 -6.40 -13.20
CA ALA A 149 -9.49 -5.74 -12.01
C ALA A 149 -8.99 -6.74 -10.97
N LEU A 150 -9.67 -7.86 -10.81
CA LEU A 150 -9.40 -8.91 -9.82
C LEU A 150 -8.46 -10.01 -10.32
N SER A 151 -8.37 -10.24 -11.63
CA SER A 151 -7.60 -11.36 -12.22
C SER A 151 -6.09 -11.11 -12.22
N GLY A 152 -5.31 -12.18 -12.09
CA GLY A 152 -3.84 -12.13 -12.15
C GLY A 152 -3.27 -11.12 -11.15
N ARG A 153 -2.33 -10.28 -11.58
CA ARG A 153 -1.94 -9.11 -10.82
C ARG A 153 -3.09 -8.11 -10.82
N LYS A 154 -3.70 -7.88 -9.64
CA LYS A 154 -4.83 -6.96 -9.47
C LYS A 154 -4.45 -5.54 -9.96
N GLY A 155 -5.45 -4.73 -10.30
CA GLY A 155 -5.20 -3.33 -10.73
C GLY A 155 -6.46 -2.60 -11.13
N PRO A 156 -6.37 -1.27 -11.36
CA PRO A 156 -7.51 -0.43 -11.67
C PRO A 156 -8.05 -0.67 -13.08
N VAL A 157 -9.34 -0.40 -13.22
CA VAL A 157 -10.04 -0.30 -14.50
C VAL A 157 -10.81 1.02 -14.54
N PHE A 158 -11.03 1.54 -15.74
CA PHE A 158 -11.67 2.82 -15.94
C PHE A 158 -12.83 2.69 -16.94
N LEU A 159 -14.00 3.20 -16.56
CA LEU A 159 -15.21 3.19 -17.39
C LEU A 159 -15.73 4.62 -17.57
N ASP A 160 -15.87 5.04 -18.81
CA ASP A 160 -16.45 6.34 -19.17
C ASP A 160 -17.78 6.12 -19.90
N ILE A 161 -18.91 6.42 -19.25
CA ILE A 161 -20.23 6.00 -19.67
C ILE A 161 -20.98 7.19 -20.27
N ALA A 162 -21.58 7.02 -21.46
CA ALA A 162 -22.43 8.05 -22.04
C ALA A 162 -23.62 8.35 -21.10
N SER A 163 -23.74 9.61 -20.65
CA SER A 163 -24.70 10.01 -19.61
C SER A 163 -26.17 9.77 -19.98
N ASN A 164 -26.50 9.79 -21.27
CA ASN A 164 -27.82 9.45 -21.76
C ASN A 164 -28.17 7.96 -21.58
N LEU A 165 -27.17 7.06 -21.55
CA LEU A 165 -27.39 5.62 -21.29
C LEU A 165 -27.82 5.36 -19.85
N LEU A 166 -27.31 6.14 -18.88
CA LEU A 166 -27.63 5.97 -17.46
C LEU A 166 -29.14 6.04 -17.17
N LYS A 167 -29.91 6.72 -18.03
CA LYS A 167 -31.38 6.89 -17.94
C LYS A 167 -32.17 5.82 -18.67
N GLN A 168 -31.54 5.11 -19.61
CA GLN A 168 -32.20 4.09 -20.41
C GLN A 168 -32.51 2.84 -19.60
N GLU A 169 -33.45 2.05 -20.08
CA GLU A 169 -33.78 0.78 -19.47
C GLU A 169 -33.00 -0.36 -20.13
N ILE A 170 -32.53 -1.28 -19.30
CA ILE A 170 -31.82 -2.50 -19.69
C ILE A 170 -32.57 -3.71 -19.13
N GLU A 171 -32.62 -4.81 -19.89
CA GLU A 171 -33.04 -6.10 -19.37
C GLU A 171 -31.96 -6.66 -18.41
N TYR A 172 -32.42 -7.38 -17.40
CA TYR A 172 -31.48 -7.93 -16.41
C TYR A 172 -30.80 -9.19 -16.97
N GLU A 173 -29.52 -9.11 -17.26
CA GLU A 173 -28.71 -10.26 -17.65
C GLU A 173 -27.82 -10.71 -16.48
N THR A 174 -27.92 -12.00 -16.12
CA THR A 174 -26.92 -12.65 -15.25
C THR A 174 -25.77 -13.13 -16.12
N ILE A 175 -24.62 -12.44 -16.03
CA ILE A 175 -23.42 -12.89 -16.73
C ILE A 175 -22.67 -13.85 -15.82
N SER A 176 -22.30 -15.03 -16.37
CA SER A 176 -21.48 -16.00 -15.68
C SER A 176 -20.08 -15.46 -15.41
N THR A 177 -19.56 -15.68 -14.23
CA THR A 177 -18.18 -15.36 -13.83
C THR A 177 -17.18 -16.14 -14.69
N TYR A 178 -16.09 -15.46 -15.04
CA TYR A 178 -14.94 -16.06 -15.71
C TYR A 178 -14.37 -17.20 -14.84
N GLU A 179 -14.37 -18.43 -15.33
CA GLU A 179 -13.75 -19.56 -14.66
C GLU A 179 -12.23 -19.50 -14.85
N GLY A 180 -11.54 -19.62 -13.73
CA GLY A 180 -10.14 -19.31 -13.55
C GLY A 180 -9.14 -20.21 -14.28
N VAL A 181 -7.91 -19.75 -14.16
CA VAL A 181 -6.61 -20.26 -14.61
C VAL A 181 -6.42 -21.77 -14.32
N GLU A 182 -5.80 -22.48 -15.26
CA GLU A 182 -5.35 -23.88 -15.14
C GLU A 182 -4.61 -24.14 -13.82
N LYS A 183 -4.92 -25.27 -13.19
CA LYS A 183 -4.20 -25.75 -11.99
C LYS A 183 -2.74 -26.02 -12.36
N GLN A 184 -1.83 -25.20 -11.87
CA GLN A 184 -0.39 -25.46 -11.95
C GLN A 184 -0.02 -26.71 -11.13
N GLU A 185 1.04 -27.39 -11.55
CA GLU A 185 1.67 -28.47 -10.77
C GLU A 185 2.40 -27.90 -9.54
N ILE A 186 1.63 -27.46 -8.55
CA ILE A 186 2.13 -26.83 -7.31
C ILE A 186 3.05 -27.80 -6.55
N GLU A 187 2.80 -29.10 -6.63
CA GLU A 187 3.54 -30.14 -5.91
C GLU A 187 5.02 -30.20 -6.34
N SER A 188 5.31 -30.07 -7.64
CA SER A 188 6.71 -30.06 -8.13
C SER A 188 7.47 -28.84 -7.60
N LEU A 189 6.83 -27.67 -7.57
CA LEU A 189 7.43 -26.45 -7.04
C LEU A 189 7.66 -26.52 -5.51
N ILE A 190 6.78 -27.17 -4.78
CA ILE A 190 6.95 -27.42 -3.33
C ILE A 190 8.14 -28.34 -3.09
N ASN A 191 8.35 -29.37 -3.93
CA ASN A 191 9.49 -30.27 -3.82
C ASN A 191 10.80 -29.52 -4.10
N GLU A 192 10.84 -28.65 -5.11
CA GLU A 192 12.00 -27.80 -5.39
C GLU A 192 12.37 -26.90 -4.20
N ILE A 193 11.37 -26.27 -3.58
CA ILE A 193 11.58 -25.47 -2.37
C ILE A 193 12.15 -26.34 -1.25
N ARG A 194 11.56 -27.50 -1.01
CA ARG A 194 12.02 -28.42 0.04
C ARG A 194 13.47 -28.83 -0.16
N GLU A 195 13.86 -29.24 -1.38
CA GLU A 195 15.23 -29.62 -1.68
C GLU A 195 16.19 -28.44 -1.48
N SER A 196 15.84 -27.27 -2.01
CA SER A 196 16.67 -26.06 -1.89
C SER A 196 16.83 -25.61 -0.43
N LEU A 197 15.80 -25.72 0.41
CA LEU A 197 15.88 -25.35 1.82
C LEU A 197 16.63 -26.39 2.65
N ASN A 198 16.46 -27.69 2.37
CA ASN A 198 17.19 -28.74 3.08
C ASN A 198 18.71 -28.66 2.88
N ASP A 199 19.16 -28.26 1.68
CA ASP A 199 20.57 -28.12 1.32
C ASP A 199 21.18 -26.79 1.82
N ALA A 200 20.34 -25.80 2.17
CA ALA A 200 20.76 -24.47 2.58
C ALA A 200 21.31 -24.46 4.01
N LYS A 201 22.38 -23.68 4.23
CA LYS A 201 22.90 -23.41 5.59
C LYS A 201 22.28 -22.17 6.21
N HIS A 202 21.99 -21.15 5.38
CA HIS A 202 21.51 -19.84 5.81
C HIS A 202 20.26 -19.42 4.99
N PRO A 203 19.19 -20.23 4.97
CA PRO A 203 18.00 -19.90 4.20
C PRO A 203 17.22 -18.74 4.82
N VAL A 204 16.57 -17.93 3.97
CA VAL A 204 15.72 -16.80 4.37
C VAL A 204 14.45 -16.80 3.53
N LEU A 205 13.29 -16.60 4.17
CA LEU A 205 12.03 -16.23 3.49
C LEU A 205 11.98 -14.71 3.34
N LEU A 206 11.89 -14.22 2.11
CA LEU A 206 11.71 -12.81 1.78
C LEU A 206 10.30 -12.58 1.23
N ILE A 207 9.43 -12.00 2.03
CA ILE A 207 8.03 -11.81 1.65
C ILE A 207 7.73 -10.41 1.15
N GLY A 208 6.76 -10.34 0.25
CA GLY A 208 6.25 -9.10 -0.31
C GLY A 208 4.76 -8.88 -0.06
N ASP A 209 4.28 -7.73 -0.50
CA ASP A 209 2.91 -7.31 -0.30
C ASP A 209 1.87 -8.13 -1.10
N GLY A 210 2.30 -8.94 -2.06
CA GLY A 210 1.41 -9.86 -2.77
C GLY A 210 0.63 -10.78 -1.83
N ILE A 211 1.20 -11.15 -0.68
CA ILE A 211 0.51 -11.94 0.36
C ILE A 211 -0.62 -11.12 1.01
N ASN A 212 -0.36 -9.86 1.36
CA ASN A 212 -1.36 -8.95 1.90
C ASN A 212 -2.52 -8.71 0.91
N GLN A 213 -2.21 -8.53 -0.37
CA GLN A 213 -3.21 -8.23 -1.39
C GLN A 213 -4.14 -9.39 -1.69
N MET A 214 -3.71 -10.62 -1.37
CA MET A 214 -4.52 -11.82 -1.50
C MET A 214 -5.13 -12.26 -0.16
N PHE A 215 -4.95 -11.48 0.92
CA PHE A 215 -5.47 -11.78 2.26
C PHE A 215 -5.02 -13.15 2.79
N LEU A 216 -3.75 -13.51 2.59
CA LEU A 216 -3.17 -14.83 2.87
C LEU A 216 -2.28 -14.87 4.13
N GLN A 217 -2.42 -13.92 5.04
CA GLN A 217 -1.59 -13.85 6.24
C GLN A 217 -1.68 -15.13 7.08
N LYS A 218 -2.88 -15.70 7.23
CA LYS A 218 -3.10 -16.92 8.01
C LYS A 218 -2.38 -18.12 7.40
N GLU A 219 -2.60 -18.37 6.12
CA GLU A 219 -2.01 -19.49 5.37
C GLU A 219 -0.48 -19.38 5.33
N PHE A 220 0.02 -18.15 5.10
CA PHE A 220 1.46 -17.89 5.12
C PHE A 220 2.08 -18.17 6.50
N ASN A 221 1.45 -17.74 7.60
CA ASN A 221 1.98 -17.99 8.95
C ASN A 221 2.04 -19.48 9.26
N ILE A 222 1.06 -20.28 8.83
CA ILE A 222 1.08 -21.74 8.95
C ILE A 222 2.31 -22.33 8.25
N PHE A 223 2.59 -21.89 7.02
CA PHE A 223 3.76 -22.32 6.27
C PHE A 223 5.06 -21.88 6.93
N ALA A 224 5.18 -20.60 7.31
CA ALA A 224 6.38 -20.04 7.90
C ALA A 224 6.79 -20.73 9.23
N GLU A 225 5.80 -21.08 10.06
CA GLU A 225 6.03 -21.83 11.28
C GLU A 225 6.52 -23.26 11.02
N LYS A 226 5.96 -23.94 10.02
CA LYS A 226 6.42 -25.26 9.59
C LYS A 226 7.84 -25.22 9.03
N ALA A 227 8.14 -24.21 8.23
CA ALA A 227 9.46 -24.06 7.63
C ALA A 227 10.55 -23.75 8.67
N GLY A 228 10.20 -23.06 9.76
CA GLY A 228 11.10 -22.79 10.89
C GLY A 228 12.34 -21.94 10.55
N ILE A 229 12.37 -21.27 9.39
CA ILE A 229 13.48 -20.45 8.91
C ILE A 229 13.21 -18.95 9.13
N PRO A 230 14.27 -18.11 9.20
CA PRO A 230 14.10 -16.68 9.36
C PRO A 230 13.25 -16.06 8.25
N VAL A 231 12.26 -15.26 8.64
CA VAL A 231 11.41 -14.48 7.73
C VAL A 231 11.79 -13.02 7.80
N ILE A 232 12.04 -12.44 6.65
CA ILE A 232 12.22 -10.98 6.45
C ILE A 232 11.21 -10.50 5.43
N SER A 233 10.91 -9.22 5.42
CA SER A 233 9.88 -8.68 4.53
C SER A 233 10.33 -7.46 3.73
N SER A 234 9.56 -7.09 2.72
CA SER A 234 9.55 -5.70 2.27
C SER A 234 8.91 -4.82 3.35
N ARG A 235 9.19 -3.51 3.36
CA ARG A 235 8.62 -2.58 4.33
C ARG A 235 7.09 -2.67 4.41
N TYR A 236 6.42 -2.81 3.28
CA TYR A 236 4.97 -2.83 3.16
C TYR A 236 4.30 -4.15 3.61
N SER A 237 5.10 -5.09 4.07
CA SER A 237 4.67 -6.45 4.44
C SER A 237 5.02 -6.80 5.88
N HIS A 238 5.43 -5.79 6.67
CA HIS A 238 5.88 -6.01 8.06
C HIS A 238 4.79 -6.57 8.98
N ASN A 239 3.52 -6.39 8.60
CA ASN A 239 2.36 -6.83 9.37
C ASN A 239 1.90 -8.27 9.07
N ILE A 240 2.57 -9.00 8.17
CA ILE A 240 2.13 -10.33 7.75
C ILE A 240 2.44 -11.39 8.79
N VAL A 241 3.62 -11.33 9.40
CA VAL A 241 4.15 -12.40 10.27
C VAL A 241 3.82 -12.10 11.72
N ASN A 242 3.05 -13.01 12.34
CA ASN A 242 2.62 -12.88 13.73
C ASN A 242 3.65 -13.41 14.74
N ASN A 243 4.48 -14.37 14.31
CA ASN A 243 5.47 -15.00 15.20
C ASN A 243 6.79 -14.24 15.22
N SER A 244 7.00 -13.43 16.26
CA SER A 244 8.21 -12.63 16.45
C SER A 244 9.50 -13.44 16.61
N ASN A 245 9.39 -14.76 16.85
CA ASN A 245 10.57 -15.63 17.00
C ASN A 245 11.18 -16.04 15.65
N ILE A 246 10.42 -15.91 14.56
CA ILE A 246 10.89 -16.19 13.20
C ILE A 246 10.94 -14.94 12.33
N TYR A 247 10.30 -13.84 12.74
CA TYR A 247 10.28 -12.59 12.00
C TYR A 247 11.43 -11.66 12.42
N TYR A 248 12.22 -11.24 11.43
CA TYR A 248 13.41 -10.41 11.63
C TYR A 248 13.30 -9.04 10.94
N GLY A 249 12.09 -8.50 10.80
CA GLY A 249 11.88 -7.14 10.29
C GLY A 249 11.95 -7.03 8.77
N TYR A 250 12.13 -5.81 8.27
CA TYR A 250 12.09 -5.53 6.84
C TYR A 250 13.45 -5.02 6.30
N VAL A 251 13.75 -5.43 5.06
CA VAL A 251 14.94 -5.01 4.31
C VAL A 251 14.70 -3.73 3.52
N GLY A 252 15.76 -3.01 3.22
CA GLY A 252 15.68 -1.85 2.34
C GLY A 252 16.85 -0.89 2.46
N SER A 253 16.86 0.14 1.60
CA SER A 253 17.80 1.25 1.73
C SER A 253 17.65 2.04 3.04
N HIS A 254 16.46 2.00 3.63
CA HIS A 254 16.14 2.46 4.98
C HIS A 254 15.52 1.32 5.79
N GLY A 255 15.94 0.09 5.50
CA GLY A 255 15.55 -1.10 6.22
C GLY A 255 16.11 -1.14 7.64
N ILE A 256 15.75 -2.17 8.36
CA ILE A 256 16.29 -2.41 9.70
C ILE A 256 17.69 -3.01 9.54
N ARG A 257 18.66 -2.49 10.27
CA ARG A 257 20.07 -2.84 10.13
C ARG A 257 20.34 -4.33 10.33
N TYR A 258 19.82 -4.93 11.39
CA TYR A 258 20.01 -6.36 11.62
C TYR A 258 19.36 -7.22 10.52
N THR A 259 18.27 -6.76 9.93
CA THR A 259 17.60 -7.46 8.82
C THR A 259 18.47 -7.46 7.55
N ASN A 260 19.08 -6.31 7.22
CA ASN A 260 20.01 -6.21 6.11
C ASN A 260 21.27 -7.08 6.35
N PHE A 261 21.77 -7.17 7.60
CA PHE A 261 22.85 -8.10 7.96
C PHE A 261 22.47 -9.57 7.75
N ILE A 262 21.28 -9.98 8.20
CA ILE A 262 20.78 -11.34 8.00
C ILE A 262 20.68 -11.65 6.51
N LEU A 263 20.10 -10.75 5.70
CA LEU A 263 20.02 -10.94 4.26
C LEU A 263 21.41 -11.08 3.62
N SER A 264 22.41 -10.30 4.06
CA SER A 264 23.78 -10.36 3.49
C SER A 264 24.48 -11.71 3.65
N LYS A 265 24.02 -12.52 4.57
CA LYS A 265 24.57 -13.84 4.89
C LYS A 265 23.77 -15.01 4.28
N ALA A 266 22.61 -14.74 3.70
CA ALA A 266 21.77 -15.78 3.13
C ALA A 266 22.49 -16.49 1.97
N ASP A 267 22.34 -17.81 1.90
CA ASP A 267 22.78 -18.65 0.78
C ASP A 267 21.59 -19.08 -0.11
N VAL A 268 20.38 -19.15 0.45
CA VAL A 268 19.13 -19.33 -0.29
C VAL A 268 18.11 -18.28 0.17
N VAL A 269 17.52 -17.57 -0.79
CA VAL A 269 16.43 -16.62 -0.56
C VAL A 269 15.18 -17.10 -1.28
N LEU A 270 14.19 -17.56 -0.52
CA LEU A 270 12.87 -17.87 -1.04
C LEU A 270 12.01 -16.61 -1.03
N SER A 271 11.73 -16.07 -2.21
CA SER A 271 10.98 -14.81 -2.38
C SER A 271 9.54 -15.07 -2.81
N LEU A 272 8.57 -14.67 -1.99
CA LEU A 272 7.14 -14.91 -2.19
C LEU A 272 6.35 -13.61 -2.35
N GLY A 273 5.73 -13.41 -3.52
CA GLY A 273 4.91 -12.23 -3.81
C GLY A 273 5.65 -10.91 -3.61
N ASN A 274 6.95 -10.88 -3.97
CA ASN A 274 7.84 -9.73 -3.77
C ASN A 274 8.45 -9.27 -5.09
N ARG A 275 8.18 -8.03 -5.48
CA ARG A 275 8.69 -7.42 -6.72
C ARG A 275 10.20 -7.13 -6.69
N LEU A 276 10.86 -7.33 -5.57
CA LEU A 276 12.28 -7.02 -5.36
C LEU A 276 12.66 -5.57 -5.73
N ASN A 277 11.88 -4.58 -5.33
CA ASN A 277 12.31 -3.18 -5.45
C ASN A 277 13.58 -2.91 -4.62
N PHE A 278 13.78 -3.65 -3.56
CA PHE A 278 15.02 -3.89 -2.86
C PHE A 278 15.06 -5.37 -2.50
N PRO A 279 16.12 -6.07 -2.74
CA PRO A 279 17.49 -5.68 -3.13
C PRO A 279 17.77 -5.63 -4.64
N SER A 280 16.84 -5.27 -5.46
CA SER A 280 16.90 -5.43 -6.91
C SER A 280 17.93 -4.59 -7.66
N LYS A 281 18.42 -3.50 -7.05
CA LYS A 281 19.37 -2.60 -7.72
C LYS A 281 20.80 -2.88 -7.27
N SER A 282 21.30 -4.08 -7.53
CA SER A 282 22.70 -4.42 -7.29
C SER A 282 23.69 -3.46 -7.95
N GLU A 283 23.33 -2.85 -9.08
CA GLU A 283 24.12 -1.80 -9.74
C GLU A 283 24.25 -0.51 -8.91
N SER A 284 23.23 -0.20 -8.09
CA SER A 284 23.20 1.00 -7.24
C SER A 284 23.71 0.75 -5.83
N TYR A 285 23.77 -0.52 -5.43
CA TYR A 285 24.28 -0.97 -4.14
C TYR A 285 25.40 -1.98 -4.39
N GLY A 286 26.22 -2.25 -3.41
CA GLY A 286 27.24 -3.27 -3.46
C GLY A 286 26.62 -4.68 -3.39
N LYS A 287 27.27 -5.61 -2.74
CA LYS A 287 26.75 -6.97 -2.60
C LYS A 287 25.57 -7.01 -1.65
N ILE A 288 24.49 -7.64 -2.10
CA ILE A 288 23.31 -7.88 -1.29
C ILE A 288 23.48 -9.17 -0.51
N THR A 289 23.89 -10.22 -1.21
CA THR A 289 24.35 -11.48 -0.64
C THR A 289 25.63 -11.91 -1.35
N LYS A 290 26.44 -12.76 -0.74
CA LYS A 290 27.69 -13.20 -1.38
C LYS A 290 27.43 -14.10 -2.59
N ASN A 291 26.58 -15.11 -2.47
CA ASN A 291 26.29 -16.10 -3.54
C ASN A 291 24.91 -16.75 -3.31
N ALA A 292 23.90 -16.00 -2.90
CA ALA A 292 22.59 -16.60 -2.63
C ALA A 292 21.89 -17.03 -3.92
N LYS A 293 21.32 -18.24 -3.87
CA LYS A 293 20.33 -18.69 -4.82
C LYS A 293 19.00 -17.99 -4.50
N PHE A 294 18.42 -17.27 -5.44
CA PHE A 294 17.09 -16.67 -5.29
C PHE A 294 16.06 -17.54 -6.01
N LEU A 295 15.14 -18.12 -5.27
CA LEU A 295 13.93 -18.75 -5.77
C LEU A 295 12.78 -17.77 -5.67
N ARG A 296 12.22 -17.35 -6.80
CA ARG A 296 11.20 -16.32 -6.85
C ARG A 296 9.86 -16.86 -7.33
N PHE A 297 8.82 -16.62 -6.56
CA PHE A 297 7.45 -16.99 -6.89
C PHE A 297 6.59 -15.72 -6.92
N ASP A 298 6.14 -15.37 -8.10
CA ASP A 298 5.32 -14.18 -8.34
C ASP A 298 4.27 -14.44 -9.42
N ILE A 299 3.19 -13.67 -9.41
CA ILE A 299 2.13 -13.76 -10.42
C ILE A 299 2.49 -13.00 -11.70
N ASP A 300 3.45 -12.08 -11.62
CA ASP A 300 3.81 -11.15 -12.70
C ASP A 300 5.13 -11.54 -13.35
N GLU A 301 5.03 -12.06 -14.57
CA GLU A 301 6.19 -12.41 -15.40
C GLU A 301 7.13 -11.21 -15.65
N GLY A 302 6.57 -9.99 -15.82
CA GLY A 302 7.36 -8.78 -16.02
C GLY A 302 8.24 -8.44 -14.84
N GLU A 303 7.75 -8.66 -13.60
CA GLU A 303 8.53 -8.48 -12.38
C GLU A 303 9.62 -9.57 -12.24
N LEU A 304 9.35 -10.78 -12.67
CA LEU A 304 10.37 -11.86 -12.68
C LEU A 304 11.49 -11.58 -13.70
N ARG A 305 11.14 -11.11 -14.89
CA ARG A 305 12.11 -10.79 -15.95
C ARG A 305 13.09 -9.67 -15.59
N LYS A 306 12.68 -8.68 -14.79
CA LYS A 306 13.55 -7.58 -14.37
C LYS A 306 14.86 -8.02 -13.72
N HIS A 307 14.90 -9.22 -13.17
CA HIS A 307 15.99 -9.74 -12.34
C HIS A 307 16.43 -11.14 -12.81
N SER A 308 16.23 -11.45 -14.08
CA SER A 308 16.48 -12.78 -14.65
C SER A 308 17.94 -13.28 -14.53
N GLY A 309 18.91 -12.38 -14.40
CA GLY A 309 20.32 -12.76 -14.19
C GLY A 309 20.67 -13.19 -12.76
N MET A 310 19.77 -13.06 -11.80
CA MET A 310 20.01 -13.38 -10.39
C MET A 310 19.23 -14.60 -9.89
N ASN A 311 18.22 -15.10 -10.64
CA ASN A 311 17.13 -15.84 -10.02
C ASN A 311 16.59 -16.97 -10.89
N GLU A 312 16.13 -18.01 -10.22
CA GLU A 312 15.10 -18.91 -10.74
C GLU A 312 13.72 -18.31 -10.43
N GLY A 313 12.95 -17.97 -11.47
CA GLY A 313 11.66 -17.30 -11.34
C GLY A 313 10.51 -18.17 -11.84
N HIS A 314 9.51 -18.38 -10.99
CA HIS A 314 8.32 -19.17 -11.29
C HIS A 314 7.08 -18.28 -11.30
N ILE A 315 6.34 -18.30 -12.41
CA ILE A 315 5.02 -17.63 -12.48
C ILE A 315 4.03 -18.53 -11.77
N VAL A 316 3.43 -18.02 -10.68
CA VAL A 316 2.46 -18.78 -9.89
C VAL A 316 1.27 -17.91 -9.52
N ASN A 317 0.09 -18.53 -9.41
CA ASN A 317 -1.00 -17.92 -8.68
C ASN A 317 -0.62 -17.94 -7.18
N ILE A 318 -0.27 -16.78 -6.64
CA ILE A 318 0.19 -16.64 -5.24
C ILE A 318 -0.83 -17.20 -4.26
N LYS A 319 -2.15 -17.06 -4.53
CA LYS A 319 -3.20 -17.57 -3.65
C LYS A 319 -3.13 -19.09 -3.55
N ASP A 320 -3.18 -19.77 -4.68
CA ASP A 320 -3.19 -21.24 -4.73
C ASP A 320 -1.86 -21.80 -4.20
N PHE A 321 -0.76 -21.11 -4.51
CA PHE A 321 0.58 -21.52 -4.10
C PHE A 321 0.78 -21.44 -2.58
N ILE A 322 0.41 -20.32 -1.95
CA ILE A 322 0.52 -20.16 -0.48
C ILE A 322 -0.42 -21.13 0.25
N ILE A 323 -1.63 -21.33 -0.26
CA ILE A 323 -2.55 -22.35 0.28
C ILE A 323 -1.89 -23.73 0.17
N GLY A 324 -1.31 -24.10 -0.97
CA GLY A 324 -0.58 -25.34 -1.16
C GLY A 324 0.55 -25.51 -0.15
N LEU A 325 1.41 -24.50 0.02
CA LEU A 325 2.49 -24.50 1.02
C LEU A 325 1.97 -24.66 2.46
N SER A 326 0.82 -24.08 2.78
CA SER A 326 0.23 -24.18 4.12
C SER A 326 -0.27 -25.58 4.46
N THR A 327 -0.67 -26.37 3.47
CA THR A 327 -1.25 -27.72 3.66
C THR A 327 -0.22 -28.84 3.61
N VAL A 328 0.97 -28.57 3.07
CA VAL A 328 2.02 -29.59 2.89
C VAL A 328 2.52 -30.13 4.24
N SER A 329 2.68 -31.44 4.30
CA SER A 329 3.26 -32.15 5.45
C SER A 329 4.66 -32.63 5.07
N CYS A 330 5.63 -31.72 4.99
CA CYS A 330 7.03 -32.08 4.74
C CYS A 330 7.96 -31.32 5.68
N ASP A 331 9.16 -31.86 5.87
CA ASP A 331 10.26 -31.22 6.60
C ASP A 331 11.04 -30.32 5.62
N PHE A 332 11.41 -29.13 6.06
CA PHE A 332 12.21 -28.15 5.32
C PHE A 332 13.64 -28.03 5.87
N GLY A 333 14.08 -28.98 6.67
CA GLY A 333 15.42 -29.02 7.27
C GLY A 333 15.49 -28.39 8.66
N ASN A 334 16.64 -28.62 9.31
CA ASN A 334 16.93 -28.07 10.64
C ASN A 334 17.86 -26.87 10.52
N HIS A 335 17.35 -25.67 10.76
CA HIS A 335 18.08 -24.40 10.67
C HIS A 335 18.26 -23.72 12.04
N THR A 336 18.29 -24.50 13.13
CA THR A 336 18.37 -23.96 14.50
C THR A 336 19.65 -23.16 14.73
N GLU A 337 20.79 -23.60 14.19
CA GLU A 337 22.08 -22.90 14.31
C GLU A 337 22.03 -21.52 13.59
N TRP A 338 21.50 -21.52 12.38
CA TRP A 338 21.30 -20.27 11.62
C TRP A 338 20.35 -19.31 12.33
N LYS A 339 19.26 -19.81 12.87
CA LYS A 339 18.32 -19.00 13.65
C LYS A 339 19.00 -18.39 14.89
N THR A 340 19.84 -19.16 15.59
CA THR A 340 20.61 -18.65 16.74
C THR A 340 21.57 -17.54 16.32
N THR A 341 22.18 -17.65 15.14
CA THR A 341 23.02 -16.59 14.55
C THR A 341 22.19 -15.35 14.25
N CYS A 342 21.00 -15.49 13.63
CA CYS A 342 20.10 -14.38 13.39
C CYS A 342 19.64 -13.67 14.68
N ASP A 343 19.34 -14.44 15.73
CA ASP A 343 18.98 -13.91 17.05
C ASP A 343 20.14 -13.13 17.67
N THR A 344 21.37 -13.61 17.50
CA THR A 344 22.58 -12.91 17.95
C THR A 344 22.75 -11.59 17.21
N ILE A 345 22.64 -11.59 15.87
CA ILE A 345 22.72 -10.36 15.05
C ILE A 345 21.63 -9.37 15.47
N ARG A 346 20.38 -9.83 15.64
CA ARG A 346 19.27 -8.99 16.10
C ARG A 346 19.54 -8.38 17.46
N LYS A 347 20.01 -9.16 18.42
CA LYS A 347 20.31 -8.71 19.78
C LYS A 347 21.40 -7.64 19.80
N GLU A 348 22.51 -7.85 19.10
CA GLU A 348 23.65 -6.92 19.07
C GLU A 348 23.32 -5.59 18.37
N LEU A 349 22.35 -5.59 17.45
CA LEU A 349 21.98 -4.41 16.66
C LEU A 349 20.61 -3.82 17.02
N TRP A 350 19.93 -4.36 18.03
CA TRP A 350 18.55 -3.96 18.37
C TRP A 350 18.40 -2.44 18.57
N ASP A 351 19.27 -1.86 19.37
CA ASP A 351 19.18 -0.44 19.74
C ASP A 351 19.85 0.51 18.72
N SER A 352 20.50 -0.04 17.68
CA SER A 352 21.26 0.76 16.72
C SER A 352 20.41 1.66 15.82
N ASP A 353 19.11 1.36 15.69
CA ASP A 353 18.21 1.97 14.73
C ASP A 353 17.02 2.68 15.40
N VAL A 354 16.96 2.67 16.72
CA VAL A 354 15.86 3.27 17.48
C VAL A 354 16.19 4.73 17.80
N ASN A 355 15.31 5.64 17.39
CA ASN A 355 15.39 7.06 17.74
C ASN A 355 14.12 7.51 18.50
N GLY A 356 14.16 8.73 19.06
CA GLY A 356 13.05 9.25 19.86
C GLY A 356 11.71 9.23 19.14
N VAL A 357 11.68 9.50 17.83
CA VAL A 357 10.43 9.48 17.03
C VAL A 357 9.86 8.07 16.93
N VAL A 358 10.71 7.08 16.69
CA VAL A 358 10.29 5.66 16.64
C VAL A 358 9.75 5.21 17.99
N ILE A 359 10.42 5.61 19.10
CA ILE A 359 9.95 5.32 20.47
C ILE A 359 8.59 5.98 20.72
N SER A 360 8.42 7.24 20.39
CA SER A 360 7.16 7.97 20.61
C SER A 360 6.01 7.38 19.82
N ILE A 361 6.22 7.03 18.54
CA ILE A 361 5.22 6.33 17.73
C ILE A 361 4.91 4.95 18.34
N GLY A 362 5.94 4.21 18.74
CA GLY A 362 5.79 2.89 19.38
C GLY A 362 4.98 2.98 20.67
N SER A 363 5.29 3.94 21.55
CA SER A 363 4.53 4.17 22.79
C SER A 363 3.05 4.48 22.52
N LEU A 364 2.76 5.29 21.50
CA LEU A 364 1.40 5.61 21.10
C LEU A 364 0.67 4.36 20.60
N LEU A 365 1.29 3.59 19.69
CA LEU A 365 0.71 2.35 19.15
C LEU A 365 0.53 1.28 20.24
N GLY A 366 1.50 1.14 21.15
CA GLY A 366 1.45 0.20 22.26
C GLY A 366 0.40 0.56 23.32
N SER A 367 -0.11 1.79 23.34
CA SER A 367 -1.20 2.22 24.23
C SER A 367 -2.60 1.92 23.69
N LEU A 368 -2.72 1.60 22.38
CA LEU A 368 -3.99 1.28 21.75
C LEU A 368 -4.42 -0.16 22.05
N GLU A 369 -5.69 -0.31 22.40
CA GLU A 369 -6.34 -1.59 22.65
C GLU A 369 -7.28 -1.98 21.51
N GLY A 370 -7.43 -3.30 21.29
CA GLY A 370 -8.33 -3.85 20.28
C GLY A 370 -7.79 -3.79 18.85
N GLU A 371 -8.67 -4.02 17.89
CA GLU A 371 -8.32 -3.97 16.48
C GLU A 371 -8.40 -2.55 15.92
N TYR A 372 -7.40 -2.14 15.17
CA TYR A 372 -7.37 -0.88 14.44
C TYR A 372 -6.53 -1.02 13.16
N THR A 373 -6.72 -0.10 12.24
CA THR A 373 -5.93 -0.01 11.01
C THR A 373 -4.94 1.16 11.10
N ILE A 374 -3.73 0.95 10.63
CA ILE A 374 -2.72 2.00 10.52
C ILE A 374 -2.69 2.49 9.08
N VAL A 375 -2.66 3.81 8.88
CA VAL A 375 -2.43 4.42 7.57
C VAL A 375 -1.26 5.38 7.69
N SER A 376 -0.27 5.27 6.81
CA SER A 376 0.85 6.20 6.80
C SER A 376 0.98 6.88 5.44
N ASP A 377 1.06 8.20 5.47
CA ASP A 377 1.37 9.00 4.28
C ASP A 377 2.82 8.84 3.86
N VAL A 378 3.13 9.29 2.67
CA VAL A 378 4.49 9.31 2.10
C VAL A 378 5.38 10.29 2.85
N GLY A 379 6.65 9.96 2.99
CA GLY A 379 7.65 10.79 3.65
C GLY A 379 8.46 10.01 4.71
N ASN A 380 9.22 10.73 5.54
CA ASN A 380 10.00 10.12 6.61
C ASN A 380 9.10 9.36 7.61
N ASN A 381 7.87 9.82 7.79
CA ASN A 381 6.87 9.19 8.65
C ASN A 381 6.61 7.73 8.31
N GLU A 382 6.53 7.35 7.03
CA GLU A 382 6.26 5.95 6.66
C GLU A 382 7.35 4.97 7.12
N PHE A 383 8.60 5.44 7.18
CA PHE A 383 9.72 4.62 7.66
C PHE A 383 9.74 4.54 9.19
N TRP A 384 9.48 5.65 9.88
CA TRP A 384 9.39 5.66 11.34
C TRP A 384 8.24 4.80 11.84
N VAL A 385 7.06 4.90 11.21
CA VAL A 385 5.88 4.08 11.52
C VAL A 385 6.18 2.60 11.31
N SER A 386 6.70 2.22 10.13
CA SER A 386 7.03 0.80 9.85
C SER A 386 8.04 0.25 10.85
N ARG A 387 9.03 1.07 11.25
CA ARG A 387 10.04 0.67 12.23
C ARG A 387 9.43 0.51 13.61
N ALA A 388 8.61 1.47 14.05
CA ALA A 388 7.89 1.39 15.32
C ALA A 388 7.02 0.13 15.38
N CYS A 389 6.28 -0.19 14.31
CA CYS A 389 5.48 -1.42 14.25
C CYS A 389 6.34 -2.68 14.45
N VAL A 390 7.52 -2.76 13.84
CA VAL A 390 8.40 -3.94 14.01
C VAL A 390 8.94 -4.03 15.44
N TYR A 391 9.38 -2.92 16.04
CA TYR A 391 9.91 -2.92 17.40
C TYR A 391 8.84 -3.22 18.44
N GLU A 392 7.63 -2.71 18.27
CA GLU A 392 6.48 -2.99 19.15
C GLU A 392 5.79 -4.33 18.84
N LYS A 393 6.28 -5.08 17.83
CA LYS A 393 5.63 -6.31 17.34
C LYS A 393 4.17 -6.11 16.97
N ASN A 394 3.88 -4.94 16.42
CA ASN A 394 2.53 -4.55 16.01
C ASN A 394 2.20 -5.12 14.65
N ASN A 395 1.21 -6.01 14.59
CA ASN A 395 0.80 -6.72 13.38
C ASN A 395 -0.49 -6.18 12.76
N HIS A 396 -0.97 -5.03 13.22
CA HIS A 396 -2.14 -4.40 12.62
C HIS A 396 -1.92 -4.05 11.16
N ARG A 397 -2.96 -4.19 10.36
CA ARG A 397 -2.90 -3.87 8.94
C ARG A 397 -2.44 -2.43 8.75
N THR A 398 -1.40 -2.23 7.96
CA THR A 398 -0.84 -0.91 7.67
C THR A 398 -0.93 -0.62 6.19
N LEU A 399 -1.52 0.52 5.85
CA LEU A 399 -1.74 0.99 4.48
C LEU A 399 -0.74 2.09 4.12
N TYR A 400 -0.25 2.02 2.88
CA TYR A 400 0.71 2.97 2.30
C TYR A 400 0.34 3.28 0.85
N SER A 401 0.88 4.36 0.30
CA SER A 401 1.14 4.50 -1.14
C SER A 401 2.55 3.98 -1.41
N LYS A 402 2.65 2.80 -1.99
CA LYS A 402 3.87 1.98 -1.95
C LYS A 402 4.88 2.35 -3.04
N SER A 403 4.47 2.17 -4.29
CA SER A 403 5.37 2.28 -5.44
C SER A 403 5.24 3.61 -6.16
N PHE A 404 4.06 4.16 -6.19
CA PHE A 404 3.79 5.46 -6.78
C PHE A 404 4.20 6.60 -5.84
N GLY A 405 3.95 6.44 -4.55
CA GLY A 405 4.34 7.41 -3.53
C GLY A 405 3.52 8.70 -3.62
N ALA A 406 2.21 8.59 -3.73
CA ALA A 406 1.30 9.72 -3.79
C ALA A 406 1.21 10.42 -2.43
N LEU A 407 1.85 11.58 -2.29
CA LEU A 407 1.77 12.40 -1.08
C LEU A 407 0.33 12.91 -0.86
N GLY A 408 -0.13 12.90 0.39
CA GLY A 408 -1.48 13.33 0.76
C GLY A 408 -2.57 12.25 0.61
N ASN A 409 -2.18 10.99 0.41
CA ASN A 409 -3.13 9.89 0.25
C ASN A 409 -3.80 9.43 1.55
N ALA A 410 -3.21 9.73 2.71
CA ALA A 410 -3.52 9.06 3.96
C ALA A 410 -4.95 9.29 4.46
N LEU A 411 -5.49 10.52 4.39
CA LEU A 411 -6.86 10.79 4.86
C LEU A 411 -7.89 10.02 4.02
N GLY A 412 -7.74 10.03 2.70
CA GLY A 412 -8.63 9.26 1.82
C GLY A 412 -8.55 7.76 2.12
N LYS A 413 -7.34 7.18 2.15
CA LYS A 413 -7.17 5.75 2.48
C LYS A 413 -7.74 5.39 3.85
N ALA A 414 -7.64 6.28 4.85
CA ALA A 414 -8.21 6.07 6.16
C ALA A 414 -9.75 6.03 6.15
N ILE A 415 -10.37 6.94 5.41
CA ILE A 415 -11.82 6.96 5.20
C ILE A 415 -12.26 5.63 4.57
N GLY A 416 -11.63 5.23 3.47
CA GLY A 416 -11.94 3.98 2.79
C GLY A 416 -11.71 2.74 3.65
N ALA A 417 -10.61 2.69 4.41
CA ALA A 417 -10.31 1.59 5.31
C ALA A 417 -11.36 1.45 6.42
N TYR A 418 -11.79 2.56 7.00
CA TYR A 418 -12.87 2.56 8.01
C TYR A 418 -14.16 1.99 7.43
N TYR A 419 -14.58 2.44 6.25
CA TYR A 419 -15.83 1.96 5.64
C TYR A 419 -15.76 0.48 5.26
N ALA A 420 -14.59 0.00 4.86
CA ALA A 420 -14.39 -1.42 4.53
C ALA A 420 -14.58 -2.37 5.71
N THR A 421 -14.16 -1.97 6.92
CA THR A 421 -14.08 -2.86 8.10
C THR A 421 -14.87 -2.36 9.31
N LYS A 422 -15.22 -1.08 9.35
CA LYS A 422 -15.79 -0.37 10.51
C LYS A 422 -14.88 -0.41 11.75
N THR A 423 -13.60 -0.75 11.58
CA THR A 423 -12.59 -0.66 12.65
C THR A 423 -12.00 0.73 12.74
N PRO A 424 -11.61 1.22 13.94
CA PRO A 424 -10.93 2.49 14.11
C PRO A 424 -9.65 2.58 13.26
N VAL A 425 -9.26 3.79 12.89
CA VAL A 425 -8.07 4.04 12.09
C VAL A 425 -7.14 5.04 12.78
N ILE A 426 -5.85 4.76 12.80
CA ILE A 426 -4.83 5.74 13.16
C ILE A 426 -4.03 6.14 11.92
N VAL A 427 -3.95 7.45 11.65
CA VAL A 427 -3.28 8.02 10.49
C VAL A 427 -2.01 8.73 10.91
N PHE A 428 -0.88 8.39 10.31
CA PHE A 428 0.36 9.13 10.45
C PHE A 428 0.63 9.91 9.17
N VAL A 429 0.77 11.23 9.31
CA VAL A 429 0.92 12.15 8.17
C VAL A 429 1.91 13.26 8.51
N GLY A 430 2.73 13.68 7.55
CA GLY A 430 3.58 14.86 7.69
C GLY A 430 2.81 16.16 7.47
N ASP A 431 3.39 17.28 7.89
CA ASP A 431 2.81 18.62 7.77
C ASP A 431 2.53 19.04 6.31
N GLN A 432 3.35 18.62 5.35
CA GLN A 432 3.08 18.84 3.92
C GLN A 432 2.02 17.88 3.38
N GLY A 433 2.10 16.59 3.74
CA GLY A 433 1.15 15.58 3.26
C GLY A 433 -0.28 15.87 3.70
N LEU A 434 -0.48 16.30 4.94
CA LEU A 434 -1.80 16.68 5.44
C LEU A 434 -2.44 17.82 4.63
N GLN A 435 -1.65 18.82 4.22
CA GLN A 435 -2.16 19.98 3.48
C GLN A 435 -2.63 19.63 2.06
N MET A 436 -2.20 18.51 1.49
CA MET A 436 -2.60 18.09 0.14
C MET A 436 -4.09 17.72 0.05
N ASN A 437 -4.66 17.18 1.13
CA ASN A 437 -6.07 16.78 1.20
C ASN A 437 -6.71 17.18 2.54
N ILE A 438 -6.32 18.32 3.09
CA ILE A 438 -6.74 18.82 4.40
C ILE A 438 -8.27 19.00 4.52
N GLN A 439 -8.95 19.28 3.41
CA GLN A 439 -10.41 19.46 3.33
C GLN A 439 -11.18 18.19 3.76
N GLU A 440 -10.58 17.03 3.70
CA GLU A 440 -11.23 15.78 4.12
C GLU A 440 -11.38 15.65 5.64
N LEU A 441 -10.74 16.53 6.41
CA LEU A 441 -11.04 16.69 7.84
C LEU A 441 -12.52 17.04 8.06
N GLN A 442 -13.16 17.78 7.12
CA GLN A 442 -14.60 18.05 7.16
C GLN A 442 -15.41 16.76 7.10
N PHE A 443 -15.07 15.85 6.18
CA PHE A 443 -15.78 14.56 6.08
C PHE A 443 -15.61 13.73 7.36
N ILE A 444 -14.38 13.62 7.86
CA ILE A 444 -14.07 12.86 9.07
C ILE A 444 -14.84 13.39 10.28
N SER A 445 -14.87 14.71 10.45
CA SER A 445 -15.59 15.36 11.55
C SER A 445 -17.10 15.23 11.41
N GLN A 446 -17.66 15.55 10.24
CA GLN A 446 -19.10 15.53 9.98
C GLN A 446 -19.72 14.15 10.22
N HIS A 447 -19.00 13.08 9.87
CA HIS A 447 -19.46 11.71 10.07
C HIS A 447 -18.99 11.11 11.41
N ASN A 448 -18.34 11.90 12.25
CA ASN A 448 -17.80 11.46 13.55
C ASN A 448 -17.00 10.16 13.46
N LEU A 449 -16.14 10.04 12.43
CA LEU A 449 -15.40 8.82 12.18
C LEU A 449 -14.34 8.58 13.25
N PRO A 450 -14.18 7.35 13.75
CA PRO A 450 -13.15 7.00 14.73
C PRO A 450 -11.78 6.94 14.05
N ILE A 451 -11.28 8.09 13.63
CA ILE A 451 -10.00 8.29 12.96
C ILE A 451 -9.15 9.24 13.80
N ALA A 452 -8.02 8.74 14.29
CA ALA A 452 -7.01 9.55 14.97
C ALA A 452 -5.95 10.01 13.96
N ILE A 453 -5.82 11.31 13.75
CA ILE A 453 -4.81 11.91 12.89
C ILE A 453 -3.59 12.28 13.72
N VAL A 454 -2.47 11.59 13.53
CA VAL A 454 -1.19 11.88 14.16
C VAL A 454 -0.33 12.65 13.15
N LEU A 455 -0.26 13.95 13.32
CA LEU A 455 0.57 14.84 12.52
C LEU A 455 2.01 14.81 13.05
N ILE A 456 2.93 14.23 12.28
CA ILE A 456 4.36 14.31 12.57
C ILE A 456 4.89 15.60 11.94
N ASN A 457 4.96 16.64 12.78
CA ASN A 457 5.32 17.99 12.36
C ASN A 457 6.80 18.29 12.64
N ASN A 458 7.61 18.23 11.59
CA ASN A 458 9.02 18.59 11.64
C ASN A 458 9.30 19.98 11.04
N HIS A 459 8.27 20.72 10.67
CA HIS A 459 8.36 22.04 10.07
C HIS A 459 9.20 22.09 8.79
N SER A 460 9.28 20.99 8.05
CA SER A 460 10.06 20.89 6.84
C SER A 460 9.60 19.78 5.91
N SER A 461 9.89 19.91 4.62
CA SER A 461 9.82 18.79 3.67
C SER A 461 11.03 17.85 3.91
N GLY A 462 11.00 17.12 5.03
CA GLY A 462 12.16 16.47 5.62
C GLY A 462 12.86 15.47 4.70
N MET A 463 12.12 14.62 4.00
CA MET A 463 12.70 13.64 3.07
C MET A 463 13.44 14.32 1.91
N ILE A 464 12.92 15.42 1.37
CA ILE A 464 13.57 16.15 0.29
C ILE A 464 14.80 16.88 0.81
N LYS A 465 14.70 17.50 1.98
CA LYS A 465 15.85 18.14 2.67
C LYS A 465 16.99 17.15 2.89
N ASP A 466 16.68 15.95 3.39
CA ASP A 466 17.70 14.90 3.60
C ASP A 466 18.35 14.48 2.27
N ARG A 467 17.55 14.43 1.18
CA ARG A 467 18.04 14.13 -0.15
C ARG A 467 18.91 15.25 -0.75
N GLU A 468 18.56 16.53 -0.53
CA GLU A 468 19.39 17.68 -0.91
C GLU A 468 20.80 17.53 -0.29
N LYS A 469 20.85 17.31 1.01
CA LYS A 469 22.11 17.09 1.75
C LYS A 469 22.90 15.88 1.22
N ALA A 470 22.24 14.76 1.01
CA ALA A 470 22.86 13.54 0.48
C ALA A 470 23.36 13.71 -0.98
N SER A 471 22.79 14.64 -1.73
CA SER A 471 23.19 14.99 -3.10
C SER A 471 24.28 16.07 -3.15
N GLY A 472 24.76 16.56 -2.00
CA GLY A 472 25.85 17.52 -1.90
C GLY A 472 25.45 18.99 -2.05
N TYR A 473 24.14 19.30 -2.00
CA TYR A 473 23.69 20.68 -1.98
C TYR A 473 24.00 21.34 -0.63
N ASN A 474 24.51 22.56 -0.67
CA ASN A 474 24.94 23.32 0.52
C ASN A 474 23.83 24.21 1.10
N TYR A 475 22.67 24.25 0.48
CA TYR A 475 21.51 25.02 0.92
C TYR A 475 20.22 24.24 0.62
N SER A 476 19.17 24.56 1.36
CA SER A 476 17.83 24.02 1.15
C SER A 476 17.02 24.94 0.25
N LEU A 477 16.15 24.36 -0.61
CA LEU A 477 15.29 25.12 -1.51
C LEU A 477 13.83 24.71 -1.30
N HIS A 478 13.03 25.59 -0.70
CA HIS A 478 11.61 25.37 -0.38
C HIS A 478 11.33 24.16 0.52
N THR A 479 12.32 23.69 1.26
CA THR A 479 12.22 22.51 2.13
C THR A 479 12.29 22.82 3.61
N THR A 480 12.72 24.03 3.98
CA THR A 480 12.79 24.53 5.35
C THR A 480 12.14 25.92 5.48
N ILE A 481 11.83 26.35 6.70
CA ILE A 481 11.23 27.66 6.95
C ILE A 481 12.08 28.78 6.33
N ASP A 482 13.39 28.76 6.56
CA ASP A 482 14.33 29.77 6.06
C ASP A 482 14.45 29.76 4.52
N SER A 483 14.07 28.67 3.87
CA SER A 483 14.06 28.54 2.41
C SER A 483 12.67 28.70 1.76
N GLY A 484 11.67 29.17 2.53
CA GLY A 484 10.33 29.49 2.03
C GLY A 484 9.28 28.39 2.23
N TYR A 485 9.56 27.37 3.04
CA TYR A 485 8.55 26.40 3.45
C TYR A 485 7.62 27.00 4.50
N GLY A 486 6.30 26.81 4.37
CA GLY A 486 5.32 27.30 5.31
C GLY A 486 4.26 26.27 5.68
N PHE A 487 3.69 26.41 6.86
CA PHE A 487 2.61 25.55 7.36
C PHE A 487 1.65 26.37 8.25
N PRO A 488 0.37 25.95 8.34
CA PRO A 488 -0.61 26.63 9.17
C PRO A 488 -0.41 26.32 10.66
N ASN A 489 -1.13 27.05 11.51
CA ASN A 489 -1.32 26.63 12.90
C ASN A 489 -2.32 25.48 12.96
N PHE A 490 -1.83 24.26 13.16
CA PHE A 490 -2.66 23.06 13.09
C PHE A 490 -3.69 22.94 14.24
N SER A 491 -3.47 23.57 15.40
CA SER A 491 -4.51 23.60 16.42
C SER A 491 -5.71 24.43 15.99
N LYS A 492 -5.50 25.53 15.26
CA LYS A 492 -6.59 26.32 14.67
C LYS A 492 -7.26 25.59 13.51
N VAL A 493 -6.51 24.79 12.75
CA VAL A 493 -7.06 23.94 11.70
C VAL A 493 -8.01 22.90 12.33
N ALA A 494 -7.56 22.18 13.33
CA ALA A 494 -8.39 21.18 14.03
C ALA A 494 -9.66 21.83 14.62
N ASP A 495 -9.53 22.99 15.26
CA ASP A 495 -10.66 23.76 15.81
C ASP A 495 -11.66 24.18 14.71
N ALA A 496 -11.17 24.67 13.55
CA ALA A 496 -12.01 25.05 12.42
C ALA A 496 -12.85 23.89 11.85
N TYR A 497 -12.34 22.67 11.93
CA TYR A 497 -13.07 21.45 11.54
C TYR A 497 -13.81 20.77 12.70
N GLY A 498 -13.78 21.33 13.89
CA GLY A 498 -14.47 20.78 15.07
C GLY A 498 -13.88 19.46 15.57
N ILE A 499 -12.57 19.26 15.40
CA ILE A 499 -11.85 18.05 15.83
C ILE A 499 -11.05 18.36 17.09
N ASP A 500 -11.16 17.51 18.12
CA ASP A 500 -10.39 17.65 19.35
C ASP A 500 -8.89 17.58 19.05
N TYR A 501 -8.15 18.58 19.54
CA TYR A 501 -6.72 18.71 19.33
C TYR A 501 -5.91 18.42 20.58
N TYR A 502 -4.83 17.65 20.41
CA TYR A 502 -3.86 17.35 21.46
C TYR A 502 -2.43 17.55 20.95
N THR A 503 -1.57 18.09 21.79
CA THR A 503 -0.12 18.03 21.54
C THR A 503 0.41 16.73 22.14
N PHE A 504 1.13 15.96 21.33
CA PHE A 504 1.75 14.72 21.78
C PHE A 504 2.77 15.00 22.89
N ASN A 505 2.70 14.22 23.95
CA ASN A 505 3.77 14.05 24.93
C ASN A 505 3.85 12.56 25.30
N ASP A 506 4.95 12.13 25.89
CA ASP A 506 5.20 10.71 26.20
C ASP A 506 4.21 10.11 27.22
N ASP A 507 3.46 10.95 27.94
CA ASP A 507 2.40 10.52 28.86
C ASP A 507 1.03 10.35 28.18
N LEU A 508 0.90 10.80 26.92
CA LEU A 508 -0.33 10.65 26.16
C LEU A 508 -0.58 9.18 25.85
N LYS A 509 -1.60 8.63 26.48
CA LYS A 509 -2.08 7.27 26.21
C LYS A 509 -3.47 7.35 25.60
N MET A 510 -3.64 6.68 24.49
CA MET A 510 -4.90 6.58 23.78
C MET A 510 -5.32 5.12 23.74
N GLN A 511 -6.20 4.72 24.66
CA GLN A 511 -6.64 3.32 24.72
C GLN A 511 -7.57 2.95 23.57
N ILE A 512 -8.52 3.82 23.26
CA ILE A 512 -9.56 3.55 22.24
C ILE A 512 -9.76 4.78 21.37
N ILE A 513 -9.79 4.57 20.04
CA ILE A 513 -10.20 5.59 19.07
C ILE A 513 -11.69 5.46 18.84
N SER A 514 -12.50 6.36 19.41
CA SER A 514 -13.97 6.32 19.33
C SER A 514 -14.60 7.50 18.58
N LYS A 515 -13.81 8.51 18.26
CA LYS A 515 -14.21 9.74 17.55
C LYS A 515 -13.01 10.36 16.83
N PRO A 516 -13.22 11.37 15.96
CA PRO A 516 -12.11 12.10 15.35
C PRO A 516 -11.19 12.73 16.40
N LEU A 517 -9.89 12.53 16.22
CA LEU A 517 -8.86 13.12 17.09
C LEU A 517 -7.72 13.69 16.22
N PHE A 518 -7.16 14.82 16.63
CA PHE A 518 -5.99 15.40 15.99
C PHE A 518 -4.86 15.52 17.01
N ILE A 519 -3.77 14.81 16.78
CA ILE A 519 -2.59 14.75 17.66
C ILE A 519 -1.40 15.32 16.91
N GLU A 520 -0.84 16.43 17.36
CA GLU A 520 0.37 17.02 16.79
C GLU A 520 1.61 16.55 17.54
N MET A 521 2.45 15.75 16.88
CA MET A 521 3.76 15.33 17.35
C MET A 521 4.82 16.26 16.75
N LYS A 522 5.28 17.23 17.53
CA LYS A 522 6.34 18.18 17.12
C LYS A 522 7.69 17.54 17.29
N ILE A 523 8.44 17.49 16.20
CA ILE A 523 9.81 16.95 16.19
C ILE A 523 10.78 17.96 15.60
N SER A 524 12.06 17.82 15.93
CA SER A 524 13.10 18.67 15.33
C SER A 524 13.30 18.32 13.85
N ASP A 525 13.48 19.33 13.02
CA ASP A 525 13.81 19.17 11.61
C ASP A 525 15.23 18.60 11.39
N SER A 526 16.05 18.59 12.43
CA SER A 526 17.38 17.97 12.42
C SER A 526 17.37 16.43 12.48
N ILE A 527 16.22 15.83 12.81
CA ILE A 527 16.09 14.37 12.89
C ILE A 527 16.02 13.80 11.46
N ALA A 528 17.15 13.25 11.01
CA ALA A 528 17.25 12.59 9.73
C ALA A 528 16.70 11.16 9.77
N LEU A 529 16.34 10.65 8.60
CA LEU A 529 15.94 9.25 8.45
C LEU A 529 17.18 8.34 8.47
N THR A 530 17.41 7.70 9.60
CA THR A 530 18.50 6.72 9.81
C THR A 530 17.97 5.42 10.39
N PRO A 531 18.62 4.27 10.12
CA PRO A 531 19.77 4.08 9.26
C PRO A 531 19.42 4.23 7.78
N SER A 532 20.43 4.51 6.96
CA SER A 532 20.30 4.55 5.51
C SER A 532 21.47 3.81 4.85
N LEU A 533 21.20 3.18 3.69
CA LEU A 533 22.20 2.49 2.89
C LEU A 533 22.69 3.41 1.76
N PRO A 534 23.93 3.91 1.82
CA PRO A 534 24.50 4.67 0.72
C PRO A 534 24.68 3.83 -0.54
N ARG A 535 24.58 4.46 -1.70
CA ARG A 535 24.81 3.78 -2.98
C ARG A 535 26.23 3.23 -3.08
N GLY A 536 26.40 2.08 -3.69
CA GLY A 536 27.68 1.42 -3.90
C GLY A 536 28.22 0.63 -2.70
N ARG A 537 27.49 0.58 -1.60
CA ARG A 537 27.86 -0.22 -0.42
C ARG A 537 27.09 -1.53 -0.35
N ASP A 538 27.68 -2.50 0.32
CA ASP A 538 27.02 -3.78 0.64
C ASP A 538 25.82 -3.55 1.57
N CYS A 539 24.79 -4.40 1.48
CA CYS A 539 23.49 -4.12 2.11
C CYS A 539 23.55 -3.96 3.63
N GLN A 540 24.53 -4.55 4.30
CA GLN A 540 24.75 -4.41 5.74
C GLN A 540 25.56 -3.16 6.14
N ASP A 541 26.23 -2.48 5.19
CA ASP A 541 27.09 -1.31 5.48
C ASP A 541 26.28 0.00 5.44
N MET A 542 25.39 0.16 6.43
CA MET A 542 24.48 1.30 6.55
C MET A 542 25.09 2.46 7.37
N GLU A 543 24.60 3.68 7.11
CA GLU A 543 24.91 4.88 7.89
C GLU A 543 23.80 5.19 8.95
N PRO A 544 24.19 5.73 10.13
CA PRO A 544 25.57 5.88 10.60
C PRO A 544 26.25 4.53 10.78
N ARG A 545 27.57 4.46 10.58
CA ARG A 545 28.30 3.20 10.77
C ARG A 545 28.28 2.78 12.23
N ILE A 546 28.14 1.50 12.46
CA ILE A 546 28.38 0.88 13.77
C ILE A 546 29.88 0.75 14.04
N ASP A 547 30.23 0.50 15.27
CA ASP A 547 31.63 0.27 15.66
C ASP A 547 32.30 -0.81 14.81
N ASN A 548 33.54 -0.60 14.38
CA ASN A 548 34.25 -1.51 13.48
C ASN A 548 34.51 -2.89 14.10
N VAL A 549 34.71 -2.97 15.43
CA VAL A 549 34.91 -4.26 16.12
C VAL A 549 33.63 -5.07 16.05
N LEU A 550 32.49 -4.44 16.34
CA LEU A 550 31.18 -5.06 16.23
C LEU A 550 30.87 -5.45 14.78
N TYR A 551 31.12 -4.56 13.81
CA TYR A 551 30.90 -4.84 12.39
C TYR A 551 31.68 -6.08 11.92
N ASN A 552 32.98 -6.16 12.27
CA ASN A 552 33.81 -7.31 11.91
C ASN A 552 33.37 -8.58 12.63
N LYS A 553 33.03 -8.50 13.93
CA LYS A 553 32.47 -9.64 14.68
C LYS A 553 31.22 -10.20 13.98
N LEU A 554 30.28 -9.34 13.63
CA LEU A 554 29.02 -9.77 12.98
C LEU A 554 29.26 -10.33 11.57
N ASN A 555 30.24 -9.83 10.84
CA ASN A 555 30.59 -10.38 9.51
C ASN A 555 31.23 -11.76 9.60
N CYS A 556 31.84 -12.13 10.72
CA CYS A 556 32.45 -13.44 10.95
C CYS A 556 31.44 -14.52 11.40
N LEU A 557 30.27 -14.12 11.91
CA LEU A 557 29.17 -15.06 12.20
C LEU A 557 28.60 -15.67 10.91
#